data_871154b6c177910f7fddec37f508dd4a
#
_entry.id   871154b6c177910f7fddec37f508dd4a
#
_cell.length_a   1.000
_cell.length_b   1.000
_cell.length_c   1.000
_cell.angle_alpha   90.00
_cell.angle_beta   90.00
_cell.angle_gamma   90.00
#
_symmetry.space_group_name_H-M   'P 1'
#
loop_
_entity.id
_entity.type
_entity.pdbx_description
1 polymer ?
#
loop_
_entity_poly.entity_id
_entity_poly.type
_entity_poly.pdbx_seq_one_letter_code
_entity_poly.pdbx_strand_id
1 'polypeptide(L)'
;MMKQRIIIGFLCVCLASMAFAQERIRIEHGPYLQNLKETETTIVWMASKPSVGWVELAPDDGSTYYQKEREKFFDTTNGVKNTSLLHVVKISGLKPGTGYRYRVYAQEVLDHQGVEVTYGKVAATDVYGAKPLVFTTNDRHKPETSFAMINDIHGRTDDIPKLLEVADYKKMDMIIFNGIC
;
A
#
# COMPACT_ATOMS: atom_id res chain seq x y z
N MET A 1 -10.44 38.48 69.15
CA MET A 1 -10.79 37.17 68.66
C MET A 1 -10.79 37.22 67.10
N MET A 2 -9.67 36.82 66.52
CA MET A 2 -9.52 36.75 65.01
C MET A 2 -9.96 35.38 64.54
N LYS A 3 -11.00 35.34 63.67
CA LYS A 3 -11.42 34.11 63.01
C LYS A 3 -10.52 33.84 61.79
N GLN A 4 -9.68 32.82 61.93
CA GLN A 4 -8.82 32.34 60.87
C GLN A 4 -9.68 31.62 59.84
N ARG A 5 -9.84 32.18 58.64
CA ARG A 5 -10.50 31.51 57.49
C ARG A 5 -9.47 30.61 56.80
N ILE A 6 -9.64 29.30 56.96
CA ILE A 6 -8.88 28.30 56.23
C ILE A 6 -9.47 28.27 54.81
N ILE A 7 -8.72 28.77 53.85
CA ILE A 7 -9.01 28.61 52.42
C ILE A 7 -8.42 27.26 52.02
N ILE A 8 -9.29 26.26 51.93
CA ILE A 8 -8.92 24.97 51.33
C ILE A 8 -8.89 25.19 49.81
N GLY A 9 -7.68 25.37 49.28
CA GLY A 9 -7.44 25.40 47.85
C GLY A 9 -7.70 24.01 47.25
N PHE A 10 -8.79 23.89 46.55
CA PHE A 10 -9.09 22.70 45.74
C PHE A 10 -8.11 22.70 44.56
N LEU A 11 -6.97 22.00 44.73
CA LEU A 11 -6.02 21.74 43.66
C LEU A 11 -6.66 20.74 42.70
N CYS A 12 -7.38 21.26 41.71
CA CYS A 12 -7.91 20.47 40.60
C CYS A 12 -6.71 20.01 39.77
N VAL A 13 -6.15 18.87 40.10
CA VAL A 13 -5.18 18.18 39.27
C VAL A 13 -5.93 17.70 38.05
N CYS A 14 -5.98 18.54 37.01
CA CYS A 14 -6.29 18.13 35.67
C CYS A 14 -5.19 17.17 35.25
N LEU A 15 -5.35 15.88 35.53
CA LEU A 15 -4.70 14.81 34.82
C LEU A 15 -5.18 14.94 33.37
N ALA A 16 -4.48 15.76 32.59
CA ALA A 16 -4.52 15.70 31.14
C ALA A 16 -4.06 14.29 30.78
N SER A 17 -5.02 13.39 30.65
CA SER A 17 -4.83 12.13 29.96
C SER A 17 -4.31 12.51 28.58
N MET A 18 -3.00 12.52 28.39
CA MET A 18 -2.41 12.49 27.08
C MET A 18 -2.87 11.13 26.50
N ALA A 19 -4.05 11.13 25.93
CA ALA A 19 -4.43 10.11 24.99
C ALA A 19 -3.40 10.23 23.88
N PHE A 20 -2.31 9.46 23.97
CA PHE A 20 -1.45 9.20 22.84
C PHE A 20 -2.40 8.61 21.80
N ALA A 21 -2.86 9.44 20.89
CA ALA A 21 -3.63 8.96 19.75
C ALA A 21 -2.72 7.96 19.06
N GLN A 22 -2.93 6.68 19.31
CA GLN A 22 -2.16 5.63 18.68
C GLN A 22 -2.26 5.85 17.18
N GLU A 23 -1.15 6.22 16.57
CA GLU A 23 -1.09 6.52 15.16
C GLU A 23 -1.67 5.33 14.38
N ARG A 24 -2.64 5.62 13.52
CA ARG A 24 -3.27 4.58 12.71
C ARG A 24 -2.26 4.04 11.70
N ILE A 25 -2.30 2.73 11.47
CA ILE A 25 -1.57 2.13 10.37
C ILE A 25 -2.00 2.78 9.04
N ARG A 26 -1.05 3.01 8.15
CA ARG A 26 -1.25 3.55 6.79
C ARG A 26 -0.35 2.84 5.80
N ILE A 27 -0.70 2.90 4.52
CA ILE A 27 0.23 2.59 3.44
C ILE A 27 1.14 3.80 3.29
N GLU A 28 2.43 3.62 3.53
CA GLU A 28 3.41 4.70 3.62
C GLU A 28 4.11 4.95 2.29
N HIS A 29 4.49 3.88 1.61
CA HIS A 29 5.11 3.94 0.29
C HIS A 29 4.53 2.90 -0.65
N GLY A 30 4.43 3.25 -1.92
CA GLY A 30 3.87 2.40 -2.96
C GLY A 30 2.33 2.49 -3.04
N PRO A 31 1.65 1.46 -3.56
CA PRO A 31 2.23 0.26 -4.15
C PRO A 31 2.84 0.50 -5.53
N TYR A 32 3.80 -0.33 -5.90
CA TYR A 32 4.39 -0.36 -7.23
C TYR A 32 4.56 -1.80 -7.71
N LEU A 33 4.57 -1.97 -9.05
CA LEU A 33 4.73 -3.28 -9.67
C LEU A 33 6.20 -3.56 -9.96
N GLN A 34 6.58 -4.82 -9.77
CA GLN A 34 7.85 -5.37 -10.20
C GLN A 34 7.61 -6.65 -10.99
N ASN A 35 8.55 -6.98 -11.87
CA ASN A 35 8.53 -8.23 -12.64
C ASN A 35 7.18 -8.47 -13.35
N LEU A 36 6.61 -7.43 -13.94
CA LEU A 36 5.39 -7.56 -14.72
C LEU A 36 5.67 -8.41 -15.96
N LYS A 37 4.99 -9.55 -16.06
CA LYS A 37 5.10 -10.52 -17.14
C LYS A 37 3.74 -10.80 -17.76
N GLU A 38 3.67 -11.81 -18.61
CA GLU A 38 2.40 -12.23 -19.24
C GLU A 38 1.44 -12.87 -18.24
N THR A 39 1.96 -13.63 -17.26
CA THR A 39 1.15 -14.46 -16.37
C THR A 39 1.43 -14.25 -14.89
N GLU A 40 2.31 -13.31 -14.57
CA GLU A 40 2.66 -12.99 -13.19
C GLU A 40 3.11 -11.54 -13.01
N THR A 41 2.99 -11.04 -11.82
CA THR A 41 3.57 -9.77 -11.36
C THR A 41 3.87 -9.85 -9.88
N THR A 42 4.68 -8.91 -9.39
CA THR A 42 4.93 -8.71 -7.96
C THR A 42 4.47 -7.31 -7.59
N ILE A 43 3.68 -7.19 -6.55
CA ILE A 43 3.24 -5.91 -6.00
C ILE A 43 3.94 -5.68 -4.67
N VAL A 44 4.57 -4.50 -4.53
CA VAL A 44 5.38 -4.14 -3.37
C VAL A 44 4.86 -2.85 -2.77
N TRP A 45 4.74 -2.80 -1.45
CA TRP A 45 4.39 -1.59 -0.69
C TRP A 45 4.96 -1.64 0.72
N MET A 46 5.00 -0.49 1.38
CA MET A 46 5.42 -0.36 2.76
C MET A 46 4.27 0.16 3.61
N ALA A 47 4.04 -0.49 4.75
CA ALA A 47 3.12 -0.04 5.78
C ALA A 47 3.89 0.69 6.89
N SER A 48 3.21 1.61 7.59
CA SER A 48 3.81 2.38 8.70
C SER A 48 4.02 1.58 9.98
N LYS A 49 3.48 0.34 10.05
CA LYS A 49 3.57 -0.55 11.21
C LYS A 49 3.69 -2.00 10.79
N PRO A 50 4.26 -2.88 11.64
CA PRO A 50 4.26 -4.32 11.41
C PRO A 50 2.84 -4.82 11.13
N SER A 51 2.66 -5.52 10.02
CA SER A 51 1.34 -5.89 9.51
C SER A 51 1.37 -7.17 8.70
N VAL A 52 0.22 -7.78 8.53
CA VAL A 52 -0.04 -8.80 7.52
C VAL A 52 -0.57 -8.09 6.28
N GLY A 53 0.10 -8.27 5.14
CA GLY A 53 -0.25 -7.63 3.88
C GLY A 53 -0.95 -8.56 2.90
N TRP A 54 -1.87 -8.02 2.10
CA TRP A 54 -2.46 -8.74 0.97
C TRP A 54 -2.89 -7.80 -0.15
N VAL A 55 -3.04 -8.37 -1.33
CA VAL A 55 -3.61 -7.72 -2.51
C VAL A 55 -4.97 -8.32 -2.79
N GLU A 56 -5.97 -7.50 -3.05
CA GLU A 56 -7.22 -7.92 -3.69
C GLU A 56 -7.17 -7.58 -5.17
N LEU A 57 -7.46 -8.57 -6.02
CA LEU A 57 -7.37 -8.47 -7.47
C LEU A 57 -8.72 -8.75 -8.13
N ALA A 58 -9.03 -8.00 -9.18
CA ALA A 58 -10.18 -8.22 -10.03
C ALA A 58 -9.83 -7.92 -11.50
N PRO A 59 -10.49 -8.53 -12.47
CA PRO A 59 -10.37 -8.12 -13.87
C PRO A 59 -10.80 -6.66 -14.06
N ASP A 60 -10.19 -5.96 -15.00
CA ASP A 60 -10.62 -4.63 -15.44
C ASP A 60 -11.63 -4.78 -16.59
N ASP A 61 -12.82 -5.27 -16.26
CA ASP A 61 -13.89 -5.64 -17.18
C ASP A 61 -15.07 -4.63 -17.20
N GLY A 62 -14.87 -3.45 -16.62
CA GLY A 62 -15.90 -2.42 -16.52
C GLY A 62 -16.97 -2.66 -15.44
N SER A 63 -16.97 -3.83 -14.77
CA SER A 63 -17.86 -4.10 -13.64
C SER A 63 -17.47 -3.28 -12.42
N THR A 64 -18.37 -3.13 -11.44
CA THR A 64 -18.01 -2.50 -10.17
C THR A 64 -17.00 -3.38 -9.42
N TYR A 65 -15.91 -2.78 -8.94
CA TYR A 65 -14.81 -3.49 -8.27
C TYR A 65 -15.30 -4.37 -7.11
N TYR A 66 -16.34 -3.98 -6.42
CA TYR A 66 -16.91 -4.68 -5.26
C TYR A 66 -18.11 -5.57 -5.59
N GLN A 67 -18.48 -5.72 -6.85
CA GLN A 67 -19.67 -6.48 -7.24
C GLN A 67 -19.52 -7.98 -7.01
N LYS A 68 -18.28 -8.49 -7.13
CA LYS A 68 -17.95 -9.90 -6.94
C LYS A 68 -16.88 -10.05 -5.87
N GLU A 69 -16.76 -11.23 -5.30
CA GLU A 69 -15.64 -11.57 -4.45
C GLU A 69 -14.34 -11.46 -5.25
N ARG A 70 -13.33 -10.84 -4.63
CA ARG A 70 -12.02 -10.63 -5.24
C ARG A 70 -11.04 -11.63 -4.67
N GLU A 71 -10.19 -12.16 -5.53
CA GLU A 71 -9.12 -13.05 -5.11
C GLU A 71 -8.12 -12.29 -4.22
N LYS A 72 -7.67 -12.94 -3.15
CA LYS A 72 -6.73 -12.38 -2.18
C LYS A 72 -5.40 -13.10 -2.25
N PHE A 73 -4.35 -12.33 -2.49
CA PHE A 73 -2.98 -12.80 -2.50
C PHE A 73 -2.25 -12.22 -1.29
N PHE A 74 -1.77 -13.09 -0.41
CA PHE A 74 -1.09 -12.67 0.82
C PHE A 74 0.43 -12.64 0.64
N ASP A 75 1.07 -11.74 1.40
CA ASP A 75 2.52 -11.79 1.62
C ASP A 75 2.82 -13.00 2.52
N THR A 76 3.48 -14.01 1.95
CA THR A 76 3.73 -15.29 2.62
C THR A 76 5.13 -15.79 2.36
N THR A 77 5.69 -16.47 3.38
CA THR A 77 6.90 -17.29 3.24
C THR A 77 6.57 -18.73 3.64
N ASN A 78 6.83 -19.69 2.75
CA ASN A 78 6.50 -21.09 2.95
C ASN A 78 5.03 -21.33 3.37
N GLY A 79 4.09 -20.56 2.82
CA GLY A 79 2.66 -20.66 3.12
C GLY A 79 2.21 -19.98 4.41
N VAL A 80 3.12 -19.39 5.18
CA VAL A 80 2.82 -18.64 6.40
C VAL A 80 2.77 -17.15 6.07
N LYS A 81 1.75 -16.42 6.57
CA LYS A 81 1.63 -14.99 6.41
C LYS A 81 2.76 -14.26 7.12
N ASN A 82 3.43 -13.38 6.40
CA ASN A 82 4.50 -12.55 6.94
C ASN A 82 3.93 -11.41 7.78
N THR A 83 4.60 -11.12 8.91
CA THR A 83 4.40 -9.87 9.64
C THR A 83 5.60 -8.96 9.35
N SER A 84 5.38 -7.90 8.59
CA SER A 84 6.45 -7.02 8.09
C SER A 84 5.97 -5.58 7.93
N LEU A 85 6.92 -4.65 7.77
CA LEU A 85 6.66 -3.31 7.25
C LEU A 85 6.62 -3.32 5.72
N LEU A 86 7.54 -4.05 5.10
CA LEU A 86 7.64 -4.20 3.65
C LEU A 86 6.89 -5.47 3.22
N HIS A 87 5.92 -5.30 2.33
CA HIS A 87 5.15 -6.38 1.76
C HIS A 87 5.54 -6.62 0.31
N VAL A 88 5.73 -7.90 -0.02
CA VAL A 88 6.11 -8.36 -1.37
C VAL A 88 5.18 -9.50 -1.75
N VAL A 89 4.18 -9.20 -2.57
CA VAL A 89 3.15 -10.17 -2.96
C VAL A 89 3.33 -10.56 -4.41
N LYS A 90 3.68 -11.81 -4.64
CA LYS A 90 3.71 -12.40 -5.98
C LYS A 90 2.31 -12.88 -6.37
N ILE A 91 1.85 -12.42 -7.53
CA ILE A 91 0.58 -12.84 -8.13
C ILE A 91 0.91 -13.62 -9.39
N SER A 92 0.36 -14.81 -9.54
CA SER A 92 0.54 -15.69 -10.67
C SER A 92 -0.80 -16.20 -11.21
N GLY A 93 -0.78 -16.88 -12.37
CA GLY A 93 -2.02 -17.37 -12.99
C GLY A 93 -2.80 -16.29 -13.75
N LEU A 94 -2.17 -15.15 -14.01
CA LEU A 94 -2.76 -14.08 -14.80
C LEU A 94 -2.85 -14.47 -16.29
N LYS A 95 -3.73 -13.81 -17.02
CA LYS A 95 -3.88 -13.97 -18.48
C LYS A 95 -3.03 -12.93 -19.21
N PRO A 96 -2.33 -13.28 -20.30
CA PRO A 96 -1.60 -12.33 -21.11
C PRO A 96 -2.49 -11.22 -21.67
N GLY A 97 -1.94 -10.02 -21.84
CA GLY A 97 -2.62 -8.88 -22.45
C GLY A 97 -3.90 -8.45 -21.72
N THR A 98 -4.05 -8.77 -20.46
CA THR A 98 -5.30 -8.60 -19.72
C THR A 98 -5.16 -7.49 -18.66
N GLY A 99 -6.14 -6.59 -18.63
CA GLY A 99 -6.24 -5.54 -17.61
C GLY A 99 -6.74 -6.09 -16.28
N TYR A 100 -6.11 -5.66 -15.20
CA TYR A 100 -6.49 -5.98 -13.84
C TYR A 100 -6.57 -4.72 -12.99
N ARG A 101 -7.50 -4.73 -12.03
CA ARG A 101 -7.67 -3.73 -10.99
C ARG A 101 -7.28 -4.31 -9.65
N TYR A 102 -6.60 -3.55 -8.82
CA TYR A 102 -6.17 -4.05 -7.51
C TYR A 102 -6.18 -2.98 -6.42
N ARG A 103 -6.19 -3.46 -5.18
CA ARG A 103 -5.93 -2.69 -3.97
C ARG A 103 -4.99 -3.46 -3.07
N VAL A 104 -4.15 -2.75 -2.33
CA VAL A 104 -3.30 -3.34 -1.31
C VAL A 104 -3.85 -3.01 0.07
N TYR A 105 -3.64 -3.93 0.98
CA TYR A 105 -4.10 -3.86 2.37
C TYR A 105 -2.96 -4.22 3.31
N ALA A 106 -3.00 -3.65 4.51
CA ALA A 106 -2.11 -3.99 5.61
C ALA A 106 -2.90 -4.01 6.91
N GLN A 107 -2.98 -5.16 7.59
CA GLN A 107 -3.59 -5.29 8.89
C GLN A 107 -2.53 -5.30 9.97
N GLU A 108 -2.57 -4.29 10.84
CA GLU A 108 -1.62 -4.15 11.96
C GLU A 108 -1.60 -5.41 12.81
N VAL A 109 -0.41 -5.88 13.18
CA VAL A 109 -0.21 -6.93 14.16
C VAL A 109 0.21 -6.27 15.46
N LEU A 110 -0.64 -6.38 16.48
CA LEU A 110 -0.40 -5.78 17.80
C LEU A 110 0.47 -6.68 18.67
N ASP A 111 0.25 -7.99 18.55
CA ASP A 111 0.98 -9.02 19.29
C ASP A 111 0.96 -10.35 18.55
N HIS A 112 2.01 -11.15 18.70
CA HIS A 112 2.13 -12.47 18.10
C HIS A 112 2.85 -13.41 19.05
N GLN A 113 2.10 -14.32 19.66
CA GLN A 113 2.60 -15.31 20.61
C GLN A 113 2.31 -16.73 20.13
N GLY A 114 3.30 -17.35 19.51
CA GLY A 114 3.17 -18.69 18.97
C GLY A 114 2.12 -18.77 17.86
N VAL A 115 0.98 -19.38 18.13
CA VAL A 115 -0.13 -19.52 17.17
C VAL A 115 -1.20 -18.43 17.33
N GLU A 116 -1.13 -17.65 18.39
CA GLU A 116 -2.08 -16.58 18.67
C GLU A 116 -1.57 -15.24 18.13
N VAL A 117 -2.39 -14.58 17.31
CA VAL A 117 -2.08 -13.27 16.73
C VAL A 117 -3.20 -12.30 17.06
N THR A 118 -2.83 -11.18 17.70
CA THR A 118 -3.75 -10.07 17.97
C THR A 118 -3.62 -9.04 16.86
N TYR A 119 -4.72 -8.80 16.15
CA TYR A 119 -4.76 -7.86 15.04
C TYR A 119 -5.32 -6.50 15.46
N GLY A 120 -4.75 -5.45 14.89
CA GLY A 120 -5.21 -4.07 15.01
C GLY A 120 -6.04 -3.61 13.81
N LYS A 121 -5.89 -2.34 13.46
CA LYS A 121 -6.61 -1.70 12.36
C LYS A 121 -6.07 -2.14 11.00
N VAL A 122 -6.92 -1.97 9.98
CA VAL A 122 -6.55 -2.20 8.57
C VAL A 122 -6.31 -0.86 7.89
N ALA A 123 -5.22 -0.77 7.15
CA ALA A 123 -4.99 0.25 6.14
C ALA A 123 -5.18 -0.35 4.74
N ALA A 124 -5.59 0.48 3.80
CA ALA A 124 -5.72 0.11 2.40
C ALA A 124 -5.33 1.29 1.53
N THR A 125 -4.99 1.03 0.27
CA THR A 125 -4.99 2.10 -0.74
C THR A 125 -6.38 2.71 -0.79
N ASP A 126 -6.44 4.05 -1.02
CA ASP A 126 -7.68 4.82 -0.88
C ASP A 126 -8.88 4.12 -1.55
N VAL A 127 -9.88 3.77 -0.73
CA VAL A 127 -11.08 3.02 -1.14
C VAL A 127 -12.24 3.97 -1.38
N TYR A 128 -12.21 5.16 -0.73
CA TYR A 128 -13.28 6.13 -0.77
C TYR A 128 -12.84 7.32 -1.64
N GLY A 129 -13.34 7.41 -2.84
CA GLY A 129 -13.06 8.54 -3.74
C GLY A 129 -11.98 8.30 -4.79
N ALA A 130 -11.16 7.27 -4.67
CA ALA A 130 -10.20 6.90 -5.70
C ALA A 130 -10.61 5.60 -6.42
N LYS A 131 -10.35 5.57 -7.72
CA LYS A 131 -10.48 4.32 -8.49
C LYS A 131 -9.43 3.31 -8.01
N PRO A 132 -9.71 1.99 -8.13
CA PRO A 132 -8.67 0.98 -7.93
C PRO A 132 -7.46 1.25 -8.83
N LEU A 133 -6.29 0.84 -8.38
CA LEU A 133 -5.09 0.84 -9.19
C LEU A 133 -5.23 -0.21 -10.31
N VAL A 134 -4.62 0.06 -11.45
CA VAL A 134 -4.73 -0.81 -12.64
C VAL A 134 -3.36 -1.18 -13.18
N PHE A 135 -3.28 -2.35 -13.81
CA PHE A 135 -2.17 -2.73 -14.65
C PHE A 135 -2.66 -3.65 -15.77
N THR A 136 -1.89 -3.75 -16.84
CA THR A 136 -2.12 -4.72 -17.92
C THR A 136 -0.92 -5.64 -18.01
N THR A 137 -1.15 -6.94 -18.03
CA THR A 137 -0.08 -7.95 -18.24
C THR A 137 0.54 -7.82 -19.63
N ASN A 138 1.80 -8.19 -19.74
CA ASN A 138 2.47 -8.21 -21.03
C ASN A 138 1.79 -9.19 -22.00
N ASP A 139 1.93 -8.92 -23.29
CA ASP A 139 1.48 -9.81 -24.37
C ASP A 139 2.58 -9.92 -25.42
N ARG A 140 3.13 -11.12 -25.61
CA ARG A 140 4.17 -11.37 -26.62
C ARG A 140 3.68 -11.18 -28.05
N HIS A 141 2.37 -11.19 -28.26
CA HIS A 141 1.78 -10.97 -29.58
C HIS A 141 1.51 -9.49 -29.88
N LYS A 142 1.75 -8.60 -28.92
CA LYS A 142 1.69 -7.17 -29.15
C LYS A 142 2.82 -6.76 -30.10
N PRO A 143 2.52 -6.08 -31.23
CA PRO A 143 3.51 -5.78 -32.27
C PRO A 143 4.57 -4.77 -31.79
N GLU A 144 4.22 -3.92 -30.86
CA GLU A 144 5.09 -2.85 -30.34
C GLU A 144 4.98 -2.75 -28.82
N THR A 145 6.09 -2.45 -28.17
CA THR A 145 6.14 -2.14 -26.73
C THR A 145 6.83 -0.80 -26.55
N SER A 146 6.16 0.08 -25.84
CA SER A 146 6.66 1.42 -25.52
C SER A 146 7.07 1.52 -24.07
N PHE A 147 8.20 2.16 -23.77
CA PHE A 147 8.63 2.40 -22.40
C PHE A 147 9.33 3.73 -22.27
N ALA A 148 9.24 4.32 -21.07
CA ALA A 148 10.06 5.43 -20.65
C ALA A 148 11.09 4.94 -19.63
N MET A 149 12.33 5.42 -19.72
CA MET A 149 13.38 5.15 -18.76
C MET A 149 13.85 6.45 -18.13
N ILE A 150 13.81 6.52 -16.82
CA ILE A 150 14.29 7.65 -16.05
C ILE A 150 15.53 7.20 -15.28
N ASN A 151 16.64 7.90 -15.49
CA ASN A 151 17.92 7.57 -14.88
C ASN A 151 18.40 8.75 -14.01
N ASP A 152 19.15 8.41 -12.96
CA ASP A 152 20.06 9.30 -12.25
C ASP A 152 19.43 10.62 -11.78
N ILE A 153 18.36 10.51 -11.01
CA ILE A 153 17.56 11.65 -10.55
C ILE A 153 18.28 12.44 -9.44
N HIS A 154 19.26 11.84 -8.75
CA HIS A 154 20.04 12.47 -7.67
C HIS A 154 19.17 13.19 -6.61
N GLY A 155 18.13 12.53 -6.12
CA GLY A 155 17.21 13.08 -5.11
C GLY A 155 16.26 14.18 -5.60
N ARG A 156 16.27 14.50 -6.90
CA ARG A 156 15.36 15.50 -7.50
C ARG A 156 13.99 14.88 -7.81
N THR A 157 13.37 14.29 -6.81
CA THR A 157 12.09 13.57 -6.95
C THR A 157 10.94 14.47 -7.44
N ASP A 158 11.01 15.78 -7.20
CA ASP A 158 10.02 16.76 -7.66
C ASP A 158 10.00 16.95 -9.18
N ASP A 159 11.06 16.54 -9.88
CA ASP A 159 11.12 16.59 -11.34
C ASP A 159 10.49 15.36 -12.01
N ILE A 160 10.30 14.26 -11.27
CA ILE A 160 9.71 13.01 -11.80
C ILE A 160 8.35 13.23 -12.46
N PRO A 161 7.38 13.92 -11.83
CA PRO A 161 6.08 14.15 -12.46
C PRO A 161 6.19 14.91 -13.81
N LYS A 162 7.08 15.90 -13.89
CA LYS A 162 7.31 16.67 -15.13
C LYS A 162 7.91 15.81 -16.24
N LEU A 163 8.90 14.97 -15.89
CA LEU A 163 9.53 14.06 -16.85
C LEU A 163 8.53 13.03 -17.38
N LEU A 164 7.67 12.51 -16.51
CA LEU A 164 6.62 11.58 -16.88
C LEU A 164 5.59 12.23 -17.83
N GLU A 165 5.18 13.48 -17.55
CA GLU A 165 4.28 14.23 -18.44
C GLU A 165 4.88 14.47 -19.81
N VAL A 166 6.15 14.88 -19.87
CA VAL A 166 6.87 15.06 -21.15
C VAL A 166 6.97 13.75 -21.94
N ALA A 167 7.17 12.63 -21.25
CA ALA A 167 7.21 11.31 -21.85
C ALA A 167 5.83 10.80 -22.29
N ASP A 168 4.74 11.49 -21.99
CA ASP A 168 3.36 11.01 -22.19
C ASP A 168 3.14 9.59 -21.58
N TYR A 169 3.57 9.46 -20.33
CA TYR A 169 3.66 8.16 -19.62
C TYR A 169 2.38 7.34 -19.64
N LYS A 170 1.22 8.00 -19.80
CA LYS A 170 -0.10 7.33 -19.87
C LYS A 170 -0.26 6.48 -21.12
N LYS A 171 0.55 6.70 -22.14
CA LYS A 171 0.58 5.92 -23.38
C LYS A 171 1.68 4.86 -23.38
N MET A 172 2.55 4.87 -22.36
CA MET A 172 3.63 3.90 -22.24
C MET A 172 3.12 2.60 -21.60
N ASP A 173 3.66 1.49 -22.07
CA ASP A 173 3.39 0.18 -21.46
C ASP A 173 4.12 -0.01 -20.15
N MET A 174 5.28 0.65 -20.00
CA MET A 174 6.13 0.49 -18.84
C MET A 174 6.95 1.76 -18.57
N ILE A 175 7.21 1.99 -17.28
CA ILE A 175 8.16 3.01 -16.83
C ILE A 175 9.25 2.30 -16.05
N ILE A 176 10.49 2.59 -16.41
CA ILE A 176 11.68 2.03 -15.76
C ILE A 176 12.38 3.15 -15.00
N PHE A 177 12.50 2.98 -13.70
CA PHE A 177 13.38 3.81 -12.88
C PHE A 177 14.70 3.07 -12.73
N ASN A 178 15.76 3.63 -13.30
CA ASN A 178 17.09 3.04 -13.28
C ASN A 178 18.10 4.10 -12.79
N GLY A 179 18.66 3.88 -11.62
CA GLY A 179 19.66 4.78 -11.05
C GLY A 179 19.42 5.10 -9.58
N ILE A 180 20.32 5.88 -9.03
CA ILE A 180 20.32 6.28 -7.61
C ILE A 180 19.28 7.39 -7.43
N CYS A 181 18.36 7.14 -6.51
CA CYS A 181 17.42 8.18 -6.02
C CYS A 181 18.06 8.99 -4.91
#